data_c93d678b74e0cb174edbb29a81e821d6
#
_entry.id   c93d678b74e0cb174edbb29a81e821d6
#
_cell.length_a   1.000
_cell.length_b   1.000
_cell.length_c   1.000
_cell.angle_alpha   90.00
_cell.angle_beta   90.00
_cell.angle_gamma   90.00
#
_symmetry.space_group_name_H-M   'P 1'
#
loop_
_entity.id
_entity.type
_entity.pdbx_description
1 polymer ?
#
loop_
_entity_poly.entity_id
_entity_poly.type
_entity_poly.pdbx_seq_one_letter_code
_entity_poly.pdbx_strand_id
1 'polypeptide(L)'
;DYQMTEKLLLHQVNVQNHTVCIAGTDYEICEETFPTVSFDPSNLEVSYELTAEEKQIMEGLRMAFVGSVRLRQHMDFLYQKGSMYRIFNGNLLFHGCVPLDESGNLEGVVFHQKRYRGRDYLDYAERIARRAWSKDATQKELDFMWYLWCGRKSPLSGRNIKTFERTYVKDESTWHEASNPYYQYYEQEKICNMILHEFNLYSDRSHIINGHTPVRTSRGEHPVRANGRLMVIDGGFCKSYHKTTGIAGYTLIFNS
;
A
#
# COMPACT_ATOMS: atom_id res chain seq x y z
N ASP A 1 10.31 -8.01 -2.37
CA ASP A 1 9.73 -8.26 -3.49
C ASP A 1 8.22 -8.54 -3.54
N TYR A 2 7.71 -8.92 -4.70
CA TYR A 2 6.31 -9.10 -4.99
C TYR A 2 5.77 -10.38 -4.34
N GLN A 3 4.70 -10.26 -3.53
CA GLN A 3 4.06 -11.39 -2.89
C GLN A 3 3.09 -12.08 -3.85
N MET A 4 3.34 -13.33 -4.15
CA MET A 4 2.50 -14.16 -5.00
C MET A 4 1.55 -14.99 -4.15
N THR A 5 0.40 -15.41 -4.74
CA THR A 5 -0.60 -16.23 -4.05
C THR A 5 -0.01 -17.51 -3.45
N GLU A 6 0.92 -18.16 -4.17
CA GLU A 6 1.61 -19.37 -3.69
C GLU A 6 2.63 -19.14 -2.58
N LYS A 7 2.89 -17.88 -2.20
CA LYS A 7 3.84 -17.51 -1.13
C LYS A 7 3.15 -16.93 0.10
N LEU A 8 1.89 -17.22 0.30
CA LEU A 8 1.16 -16.77 1.49
C LEU A 8 1.81 -17.33 2.77
N LEU A 9 1.92 -16.51 3.81
CA LEU A 9 2.48 -16.90 5.10
C LEU A 9 1.73 -18.08 5.73
N LEU A 10 0.43 -18.18 5.49
CA LEU A 10 -0.38 -19.30 5.94
C LEU A 10 0.19 -20.67 5.48
N HIS A 11 0.75 -20.74 4.26
CA HIS A 11 1.38 -21.96 3.75
C HIS A 11 2.76 -22.26 4.35
N GLN A 12 3.29 -21.37 5.18
CA GLN A 12 4.57 -21.49 5.87
C GLN A 12 4.39 -21.85 7.35
N VAL A 13 3.15 -22.14 7.77
CA VAL A 13 2.83 -22.57 9.13
C VAL A 13 3.26 -24.01 9.33
N ASN A 14 4.02 -24.25 10.38
CA ASN A 14 4.37 -25.59 10.88
C ASN A 14 3.51 -25.92 12.09
N VAL A 15 2.52 -26.80 11.89
CA VAL A 15 1.56 -27.18 12.95
C VAL A 15 2.22 -27.95 14.08
N GLN A 16 3.22 -28.80 13.77
CA GLN A 16 3.90 -29.63 14.79
C GLN A 16 4.70 -28.76 15.77
N ASN A 17 5.35 -27.72 15.26
CA ASN A 17 6.21 -26.85 16.05
C ASN A 17 5.50 -25.60 16.53
N HIS A 18 4.24 -25.37 16.13
CA HIS A 18 3.46 -24.17 16.41
C HIS A 18 4.17 -22.89 15.96
N THR A 19 4.81 -22.94 14.77
CA THR A 19 5.60 -21.86 14.22
C THR A 19 5.17 -21.47 12.81
N VAL A 20 5.56 -20.27 12.38
CA VAL A 20 5.50 -19.83 10.98
C VAL A 20 6.88 -19.36 10.53
N CYS A 21 7.30 -19.79 9.34
CA CYS A 21 8.56 -19.34 8.76
C CYS A 21 8.39 -18.00 8.05
N ILE A 22 9.04 -16.96 8.55
CA ILE A 22 9.04 -15.61 7.94
C ILE A 22 10.47 -15.26 7.56
N ALA A 23 10.71 -15.06 6.27
CA ALA A 23 12.04 -14.74 5.72
C ALA A 23 13.16 -15.70 6.15
N GLY A 24 12.82 -17.00 6.33
CA GLY A 24 13.78 -18.05 6.72
C GLY A 24 14.00 -18.20 8.22
N THR A 25 13.25 -17.50 9.05
CA THR A 25 13.27 -17.60 10.52
C THR A 25 11.92 -18.10 11.01
N ASP A 26 11.93 -19.09 11.92
CA ASP A 26 10.71 -19.61 12.53
C ASP A 26 10.32 -18.78 13.75
N TYR A 27 9.05 -18.36 13.77
CA TYR A 27 8.44 -17.57 14.85
C TYR A 27 7.26 -18.32 15.46
N GLU A 28 7.09 -18.21 16.77
CA GLU A 28 5.99 -18.84 17.50
C GLU A 28 4.65 -18.18 17.17
N ILE A 29 3.62 -19.00 16.91
CA ILE A 29 2.27 -18.57 16.61
C ILE A 29 1.47 -18.37 17.91
N CYS A 30 0.61 -17.35 17.90
CA CYS A 30 -0.41 -17.15 18.90
C CYS A 30 -1.64 -18.01 18.54
N GLU A 31 -1.73 -19.23 19.10
CA GLU A 31 -2.79 -20.19 18.77
C GLU A 31 -4.19 -19.66 19.06
N GLU A 32 -4.33 -18.89 20.14
CA GLU A 32 -5.60 -18.31 20.56
C GLU A 32 -6.24 -17.38 19.50
N THR A 33 -5.41 -16.77 18.66
CA THR A 33 -5.85 -15.86 17.59
C THR A 33 -5.88 -16.52 16.21
N PHE A 34 -5.51 -17.81 16.11
CA PHE A 34 -5.41 -18.55 14.85
C PHE A 34 -6.59 -19.51 14.67
N PRO A 35 -7.81 -19.02 14.39
CA PRO A 35 -9.04 -19.82 14.51
C PRO A 35 -9.22 -20.88 13.42
N THR A 36 -8.49 -20.76 12.31
CA THR A 36 -8.67 -21.61 11.11
C THR A 36 -7.68 -22.78 11.03
N VAL A 37 -6.72 -22.86 11.94
CA VAL A 37 -5.75 -23.95 11.98
C VAL A 37 -5.98 -24.78 13.24
N SER A 38 -6.31 -26.05 13.07
CA SER A 38 -6.33 -26.99 14.19
C SER A 38 -4.91 -27.40 14.50
N PHE A 39 -4.44 -27.07 15.70
CA PHE A 39 -3.16 -27.55 16.24
C PHE A 39 -3.30 -28.91 16.95
N ASP A 40 -4.28 -29.73 16.53
CA ASP A 40 -4.45 -31.07 17.03
C ASP A 40 -3.27 -31.97 16.58
N PRO A 41 -2.46 -32.49 17.51
CA PRO A 41 -1.32 -33.34 17.19
C PRO A 41 -1.69 -34.64 16.47
N SER A 42 -2.95 -35.06 16.52
CA SER A 42 -3.46 -36.25 15.83
C SER A 42 -3.79 -35.98 14.35
N ASN A 43 -3.91 -34.72 13.94
CA ASN A 43 -4.19 -34.32 12.58
C ASN A 43 -3.16 -33.31 12.09
N LEU A 44 -2.05 -33.79 11.56
CA LEU A 44 -0.90 -33.01 11.11
C LEU A 44 -1.11 -32.34 9.74
N GLU A 45 -2.24 -32.60 9.06
CA GLU A 45 -2.61 -31.90 7.84
C GLU A 45 -3.28 -30.57 8.20
N VAL A 46 -2.59 -29.47 7.93
CA VAL A 46 -3.19 -28.14 8.00
C VAL A 46 -4.24 -28.04 6.91
N SER A 47 -5.50 -28.16 7.28
CA SER A 47 -6.57 -27.86 6.37
C SER A 47 -6.72 -26.34 6.25
N TYR A 48 -6.30 -25.78 5.11
CA TYR A 48 -6.59 -24.40 4.72
C TYR A 48 -7.98 -24.26 4.10
N GLU A 49 -8.74 -25.34 4.04
CA GLU A 49 -10.08 -25.32 3.49
C GLU A 49 -11.06 -24.74 4.51
N LEU A 50 -11.81 -23.76 4.05
CA LEU A 50 -12.92 -23.21 4.80
C LEU A 50 -13.99 -24.28 5.02
N THR A 51 -14.59 -24.30 6.20
CA THR A 51 -15.79 -25.10 6.48
C THR A 51 -16.94 -24.72 5.55
N ALA A 52 -18.00 -25.51 5.51
CA ALA A 52 -19.18 -25.20 4.71
C ALA A 52 -19.84 -23.85 5.14
N GLU A 53 -19.86 -23.56 6.44
CA GLU A 53 -20.41 -22.31 6.98
C GLU A 53 -19.53 -21.12 6.62
N GLU A 54 -18.23 -21.24 6.77
CA GLU A 54 -17.27 -20.19 6.37
C GLU A 54 -17.32 -19.92 4.85
N LYS A 55 -17.42 -20.96 4.03
CA LYS A 55 -17.62 -20.82 2.57
C LYS A 55 -18.91 -20.04 2.26
N GLN A 56 -19.98 -20.32 2.99
CA GLN A 56 -21.26 -19.62 2.82
C GLN A 56 -21.14 -18.13 3.22
N ILE A 57 -20.47 -17.83 4.33
CA ILE A 57 -20.22 -16.45 4.79
C ILE A 57 -19.36 -15.71 3.77
N MET A 58 -18.27 -16.30 3.32
CA MET A 58 -17.38 -15.70 2.33
C MET A 58 -18.08 -15.45 1.00
N GLU A 59 -18.91 -16.38 0.54
CA GLU A 59 -19.71 -16.17 -0.68
C GLU A 59 -20.74 -15.06 -0.49
N GLY A 60 -21.41 -14.99 0.67
CA GLY A 60 -22.30 -13.89 1.02
C GLY A 60 -21.61 -12.53 0.98
N LEU A 61 -20.42 -12.42 1.56
CA LEU A 61 -19.59 -11.21 1.51
C LEU A 61 -19.19 -10.88 0.06
N ARG A 62 -18.69 -11.86 -0.68
CA ARG A 62 -18.31 -11.68 -2.09
C ARG A 62 -19.48 -11.14 -2.91
N MET A 63 -20.67 -11.74 -2.77
CA MET A 63 -21.88 -11.32 -3.48
C MET A 63 -22.33 -9.91 -3.06
N ALA A 64 -22.19 -9.54 -1.80
CA ALA A 64 -22.51 -8.18 -1.32
C ALA A 64 -21.64 -7.12 -2.00
N PHE A 65 -20.34 -7.40 -2.18
CA PHE A 65 -19.44 -6.49 -2.88
C PHE A 65 -19.65 -6.47 -4.40
N VAL A 66 -19.69 -7.65 -5.04
CA VAL A 66 -19.81 -7.77 -6.50
C VAL A 66 -21.20 -7.34 -7.00
N GLY A 67 -22.25 -7.62 -6.23
CA GLY A 67 -23.63 -7.26 -6.55
C GLY A 67 -24.00 -5.81 -6.25
N SER A 68 -23.12 -5.05 -5.57
CA SER A 68 -23.40 -3.66 -5.23
C SER A 68 -23.28 -2.74 -6.44
N VAL A 69 -24.42 -2.35 -7.02
CA VAL A 69 -24.49 -1.42 -8.15
C VAL A 69 -23.82 -0.09 -7.80
N ARG A 70 -24.06 0.42 -6.60
CA ARG A 70 -23.46 1.70 -6.15
C ARG A 70 -21.94 1.61 -6.03
N LEU A 71 -21.41 0.55 -5.45
CA LEU A 71 -19.97 0.32 -5.38
C LEU A 71 -19.38 0.23 -6.79
N ARG A 72 -20.02 -0.52 -7.68
CA ARG A 72 -19.58 -0.64 -9.08
C ARG A 72 -19.50 0.73 -9.77
N GLN A 73 -20.52 1.57 -9.64
CA GLN A 73 -20.53 2.92 -10.21
C GLN A 73 -19.38 3.79 -9.66
N HIS A 74 -19.13 3.71 -8.35
CA HIS A 74 -18.00 4.45 -7.74
C HIS A 74 -16.65 3.96 -8.25
N MET A 75 -16.48 2.66 -8.38
CA MET A 75 -15.24 2.08 -8.90
C MET A 75 -15.04 2.41 -10.38
N ASP A 76 -16.08 2.30 -11.21
CA ASP A 76 -16.01 2.69 -12.62
C ASP A 76 -15.63 4.18 -12.77
N PHE A 77 -16.19 5.06 -11.93
CA PHE A 77 -15.82 6.48 -11.90
C PHE A 77 -14.35 6.66 -11.50
N LEU A 78 -13.90 5.96 -10.45
CA LEU A 78 -12.51 6.01 -10.00
C LEU A 78 -11.54 5.58 -11.10
N TYR A 79 -11.83 4.49 -11.82
CA TYR A 79 -10.99 4.04 -12.92
C TYR A 79 -11.05 4.94 -14.16
N GLN A 80 -12.17 5.63 -14.39
CA GLN A 80 -12.28 6.59 -15.49
C GLN A 80 -11.54 7.90 -15.24
N LYS A 81 -11.55 8.40 -14.00
CA LYS A 81 -11.08 9.75 -13.64
C LYS A 81 -9.79 9.76 -12.83
N GLY A 82 -9.53 8.69 -12.11
CA GLY A 82 -8.34 8.53 -11.29
C GLY A 82 -7.11 8.12 -12.10
N SER A 83 -5.94 8.30 -11.50
CA SER A 83 -4.64 7.85 -12.01
C SER A 83 -3.66 7.68 -10.85
N MET A 84 -2.55 6.96 -11.08
CA MET A 84 -1.48 6.84 -10.09
C MET A 84 -0.79 8.17 -9.82
N TYR A 85 -0.74 9.03 -10.82
CA TYR A 85 -0.28 10.42 -10.69
C TYR A 85 -0.98 11.32 -11.71
N ARG A 86 -0.88 12.62 -11.50
CA ARG A 86 -1.35 13.63 -12.47
C ARG A 86 -0.39 14.81 -12.50
N ILE A 87 -0.13 15.32 -13.70
CA ILE A 87 0.53 16.61 -13.88
C ILE A 87 -0.56 17.64 -14.20
N PHE A 88 -0.66 18.68 -13.37
CA PHE A 88 -1.64 19.73 -13.56
C PHE A 88 -1.06 21.09 -13.12
N ASN A 89 -1.22 22.10 -13.95
CA ASN A 89 -0.65 23.45 -13.74
C ASN A 89 0.84 23.42 -13.37
N GLY A 90 1.62 22.55 -14.03
CA GLY A 90 3.05 22.42 -13.75
C GLY A 90 3.39 21.71 -12.43
N ASN A 91 2.41 21.19 -11.71
CA ASN A 91 2.60 20.46 -10.47
C ASN A 91 2.40 18.94 -10.66
N LEU A 92 3.12 18.16 -9.88
CA LEU A 92 3.00 16.70 -9.82
C LEU A 92 2.13 16.29 -8.64
N LEU A 93 1.03 15.61 -8.91
CA LEU A 93 0.08 15.12 -7.91
C LEU A 93 0.16 13.59 -7.86
N PHE A 94 0.31 13.00 -6.67
CA PHE A 94 0.16 11.55 -6.44
C PHE A 94 -0.29 11.28 -5.00
N HIS A 95 -0.82 10.09 -4.73
CA HIS A 95 -1.40 9.80 -3.42
C HIS A 95 -0.35 9.50 -2.35
N GLY A 96 0.44 8.45 -2.52
CA GLY A 96 1.36 7.94 -1.50
C GLY A 96 2.81 8.38 -1.71
N CYS A 97 3.56 7.64 -2.51
CA CYS A 97 4.99 7.90 -2.72
C CYS A 97 5.47 7.58 -4.14
N VAL A 98 6.60 8.18 -4.51
CA VAL A 98 7.48 7.67 -5.56
C VAL A 98 8.58 6.89 -4.86
N PRO A 99 8.64 5.55 -4.99
CA PRO A 99 9.55 4.74 -4.19
C PRO A 99 11.02 5.11 -4.35
N LEU A 100 11.72 5.24 -3.22
CA LEU A 100 13.15 5.50 -3.14
C LEU A 100 13.87 4.33 -2.47
N ASP A 101 15.16 4.19 -2.78
CA ASP A 101 16.08 3.30 -2.08
C ASP A 101 16.63 3.94 -0.79
N GLU A 102 17.40 3.17 -0.02
CA GLU A 102 17.98 3.61 1.26
C GLU A 102 19.00 4.76 1.10
N SER A 103 19.41 5.08 -0.12
CA SER A 103 20.28 6.21 -0.45
C SER A 103 19.55 7.44 -0.97
N GLY A 104 18.20 7.36 -1.10
CA GLY A 104 17.35 8.41 -1.62
C GLY A 104 17.30 8.50 -3.15
N ASN A 105 17.76 7.49 -3.88
CA ASN A 105 17.59 7.42 -5.33
C ASN A 105 16.28 6.73 -5.69
N LEU A 106 15.82 6.90 -6.95
CA LEU A 106 14.63 6.22 -7.45
C LEU A 106 14.78 4.70 -7.38
N GLU A 107 13.95 4.06 -6.58
CA GLU A 107 13.96 2.60 -6.38
C GLU A 107 13.50 1.87 -7.63
N GLY A 108 14.24 0.82 -7.98
CA GLY A 108 13.87 -0.06 -9.07
C GLY A 108 13.06 -1.26 -8.59
N VAL A 109 11.86 -1.43 -9.13
CA VAL A 109 10.99 -2.57 -8.85
C VAL A 109 10.98 -3.50 -10.06
N VAL A 110 11.20 -4.81 -9.82
CA VAL A 110 11.31 -5.80 -10.91
C VAL A 110 10.01 -6.58 -11.03
N PHE A 111 9.40 -6.53 -12.23
CA PHE A 111 8.25 -7.34 -12.60
C PHE A 111 8.53 -8.02 -13.95
N HIS A 112 8.29 -9.32 -14.04
CA HIS A 112 8.52 -10.09 -15.28
C HIS A 112 9.91 -9.83 -15.92
N GLN A 113 10.96 -9.86 -15.09
CA GLN A 113 12.37 -9.63 -15.50
C GLN A 113 12.67 -8.21 -16.00
N LYS A 114 11.71 -7.31 -16.01
CA LYS A 114 11.91 -5.90 -16.36
C LYS A 114 11.90 -5.03 -15.11
N ARG A 115 12.86 -4.11 -15.03
CA ARG A 115 12.99 -3.15 -13.96
C ARG A 115 12.27 -1.85 -14.33
N TYR A 116 11.42 -1.38 -13.44
CA TYR A 116 10.69 -0.11 -13.54
C TYR A 116 11.09 0.78 -12.38
N ARG A 117 11.16 2.09 -12.58
CA ARG A 117 11.45 3.06 -11.52
C ARG A 117 10.75 4.39 -11.83
N GLY A 118 10.60 5.26 -10.83
CA GLY A 118 10.06 6.59 -11.01
C GLY A 118 8.75 6.60 -11.79
N ARG A 119 8.68 7.43 -12.81
CA ARG A 119 7.52 7.56 -13.69
C ARG A 119 7.13 6.24 -14.37
N ASP A 120 8.10 5.53 -14.92
CA ASP A 120 7.84 4.24 -15.60
C ASP A 120 7.16 3.23 -14.68
N TYR A 121 7.50 3.27 -13.38
CA TYR A 121 6.88 2.38 -12.40
C TYR A 121 5.43 2.79 -12.11
N LEU A 122 5.13 4.07 -11.96
CA LEU A 122 3.76 4.53 -11.76
C LEU A 122 2.89 4.25 -13.00
N ASP A 123 3.44 4.44 -14.21
CA ASP A 123 2.76 4.09 -15.47
C ASP A 123 2.50 2.59 -15.59
N TYR A 124 3.46 1.76 -15.14
CA TYR A 124 3.27 0.30 -15.07
C TYR A 124 2.16 -0.06 -14.08
N ALA A 125 2.20 0.49 -12.87
CA ALA A 125 1.22 0.22 -11.82
C ALA A 125 -0.20 0.61 -12.26
N GLU A 126 -0.36 1.77 -12.90
CA GLU A 126 -1.65 2.20 -13.43
C GLU A 126 -2.18 1.23 -14.50
N ARG A 127 -1.32 0.84 -15.43
CA ARG A 127 -1.71 -0.10 -16.50
C ARG A 127 -2.18 -1.44 -15.94
N ILE A 128 -1.45 -2.01 -14.96
CA ILE A 128 -1.83 -3.29 -14.35
C ILE A 128 -3.10 -3.15 -13.53
N ALA A 129 -3.26 -2.08 -12.75
CA ALA A 129 -4.48 -1.83 -11.99
C ALA A 129 -5.72 -1.74 -12.90
N ARG A 130 -5.61 -1.06 -14.06
CA ARG A 130 -6.69 -1.00 -15.05
C ARG A 130 -7.01 -2.36 -15.68
N ARG A 131 -5.99 -3.18 -15.94
CA ARG A 131 -6.19 -4.55 -16.42
C ARG A 131 -6.84 -5.43 -15.36
N ALA A 132 -6.43 -5.30 -14.10
CA ALA A 132 -7.04 -6.03 -12.98
C ALA A 132 -8.55 -5.71 -12.80
N TRP A 133 -9.00 -4.53 -13.21
CA TRP A 133 -10.41 -4.16 -13.21
C TRP A 133 -11.20 -4.72 -14.42
N SER A 134 -10.52 -5.25 -15.44
CA SER A 134 -11.18 -5.84 -16.60
C SER A 134 -11.76 -7.23 -16.28
N LYS A 135 -12.69 -7.69 -17.14
CA LYS A 135 -13.29 -9.02 -17.00
C LYS A 135 -12.28 -10.16 -17.26
N ASP A 136 -11.21 -9.87 -17.99
CA ASP A 136 -10.18 -10.82 -18.40
C ASP A 136 -8.91 -10.70 -17.54
N ALA A 137 -9.06 -10.22 -16.30
CA ALA A 137 -7.96 -10.07 -15.36
C ALA A 137 -7.30 -11.42 -15.06
N THR A 138 -5.99 -11.48 -15.18
CA THR A 138 -5.20 -12.65 -14.79
C THR A 138 -4.94 -12.64 -13.28
N GLN A 139 -4.64 -13.83 -12.70
CA GLN A 139 -4.29 -13.92 -11.28
C GLN A 139 -3.10 -13.01 -10.93
N LYS A 140 -2.10 -12.89 -11.80
CA LYS A 140 -0.94 -12.00 -11.57
C LYS A 140 -1.32 -10.52 -11.46
N GLU A 141 -2.31 -10.08 -12.20
CA GLU A 141 -2.82 -8.71 -12.11
C GLU A 141 -3.61 -8.49 -10.82
N LEU A 142 -4.38 -9.49 -10.37
CA LEU A 142 -5.07 -9.46 -9.08
C LEU A 142 -4.07 -9.48 -7.92
N ASP A 143 -3.03 -10.32 -7.98
CA ASP A 143 -1.94 -10.35 -7.00
C ASP A 143 -1.21 -9.01 -6.93
N PHE A 144 -1.06 -8.31 -8.06
CA PHE A 144 -0.47 -6.98 -8.08
C PHE A 144 -1.37 -5.94 -7.37
N MET A 145 -2.69 -6.06 -7.44
CA MET A 145 -3.60 -5.20 -6.66
C MET A 145 -3.40 -5.42 -5.15
N TRP A 146 -3.22 -6.66 -4.72
CA TRP A 146 -2.84 -6.97 -3.35
C TRP A 146 -1.50 -6.30 -2.96
N TYR A 147 -0.49 -6.40 -3.83
CA TYR A 147 0.79 -5.75 -3.61
C TYR A 147 0.68 -4.22 -3.53
N LEU A 148 -0.16 -3.59 -4.36
CA LEU A 148 -0.42 -2.15 -4.28
C LEU A 148 -1.01 -1.73 -2.94
N TRP A 149 -1.77 -2.59 -2.30
CA TRP A 149 -2.31 -2.32 -0.96
C TRP A 149 -1.24 -2.46 0.14
N CYS A 150 -0.43 -3.52 0.12
CA CYS A 150 0.40 -3.91 1.28
C CYS A 150 1.92 -3.84 1.06
N GLY A 151 2.39 -3.54 -0.14
CA GLY A 151 3.82 -3.59 -0.47
C GLY A 151 4.59 -2.32 -0.08
N ARG A 152 5.78 -2.46 0.49
CA ARG A 152 6.66 -1.35 0.87
C ARG A 152 7.04 -0.43 -0.31
N LYS A 153 7.09 -0.97 -1.53
CA LYS A 153 7.39 -0.22 -2.75
C LYS A 153 6.12 0.17 -3.51
N SER A 154 4.95 0.05 -2.89
CA SER A 154 3.70 0.49 -3.51
C SER A 154 3.65 2.02 -3.59
N PRO A 155 3.32 2.60 -4.75
CA PRO A 155 3.13 4.04 -4.87
C PRO A 155 1.88 4.55 -4.16
N LEU A 156 0.96 3.66 -3.76
CA LEU A 156 -0.26 4.04 -3.05
C LEU A 156 -0.07 4.16 -1.54
N SER A 157 0.81 3.34 -0.93
CA SER A 157 1.01 3.34 0.52
C SER A 157 2.47 3.49 0.92
N GLY A 158 3.38 2.81 0.24
CA GLY A 158 4.80 2.77 0.59
C GLY A 158 5.05 2.18 1.97
N ARG A 159 4.22 1.22 2.42
CA ARG A 159 4.36 0.55 3.72
C ARG A 159 4.31 -0.95 3.56
N ASN A 160 5.11 -1.65 4.34
CA ASN A 160 5.05 -3.10 4.45
C ASN A 160 4.05 -3.46 5.53
N ILE A 161 2.80 -3.71 5.13
CA ILE A 161 1.71 -4.02 6.08
C ILE A 161 1.96 -5.38 6.72
N LYS A 162 1.83 -5.44 8.05
CA LYS A 162 2.13 -6.57 8.91
C LYS A 162 0.89 -7.10 9.65
N THR A 163 -0.25 -7.14 8.97
CA THR A 163 -1.50 -7.57 9.59
C THR A 163 -1.44 -9.02 10.08
N PHE A 164 -0.87 -9.93 9.28
CA PHE A 164 -0.73 -11.34 9.65
C PHE A 164 0.17 -11.47 10.89
N GLU A 165 1.36 -10.88 10.85
CA GLU A 165 2.33 -10.97 11.94
C GLU A 165 1.75 -10.39 13.24
N ARG A 166 1.11 -9.22 13.16
CA ARG A 166 0.49 -8.56 14.32
C ARG A 166 -0.66 -9.33 14.95
N THR A 167 -1.34 -10.15 14.15
CA THR A 167 -2.50 -10.91 14.62
C THR A 167 -2.09 -12.29 15.14
N TYR A 168 -1.11 -12.93 14.48
CA TYR A 168 -0.87 -14.37 14.67
C TYR A 168 0.54 -14.71 15.17
N VAL A 169 1.48 -13.78 15.23
CA VAL A 169 2.85 -14.04 15.68
C VAL A 169 3.09 -13.38 17.02
N LYS A 170 3.65 -14.14 17.99
CA LYS A 170 3.93 -13.65 19.35
C LYS A 170 5.07 -12.63 19.40
N ASP A 171 6.08 -12.78 18.54
CA ASP A 171 7.25 -11.92 18.52
C ASP A 171 6.93 -10.55 17.91
N GLU A 172 6.85 -9.53 18.76
CA GLU A 172 6.57 -8.14 18.38
C GLU A 172 7.62 -7.54 17.43
N SER A 173 8.83 -8.11 17.35
CA SER A 173 9.85 -7.65 16.40
C SER A 173 9.40 -7.81 14.95
N THR A 174 8.49 -8.77 14.67
CA THR A 174 7.90 -9.00 13.35
C THR A 174 6.82 -8.00 12.97
N TRP A 175 6.31 -7.22 13.92
CA TRP A 175 5.15 -6.33 13.74
C TRP A 175 5.50 -4.97 13.13
N HIS A 176 6.80 -4.68 12.99
CA HIS A 176 7.24 -3.39 12.47
C HIS A 176 6.88 -3.22 11.00
N GLU A 177 6.03 -2.23 10.70
CA GLU A 177 5.65 -1.84 9.34
C GLU A 177 6.67 -0.82 8.80
N ALA A 178 7.69 -1.34 8.12
CA ALA A 178 8.71 -0.50 7.51
C ALA A 178 8.09 0.39 6.42
N SER A 179 8.29 1.70 6.52
CA SER A 179 7.94 2.65 5.48
C SER A 179 8.97 2.67 4.36
N ASN A 180 8.56 3.08 3.15
CA ASN A 180 9.49 3.35 2.07
C ASN A 180 10.41 4.51 2.43
N PRO A 181 11.70 4.50 2.05
CA PRO A 181 12.61 5.59 2.31
C PRO A 181 12.17 6.96 1.78
N TYR A 182 11.23 7.01 0.83
CA TYR A 182 10.59 8.25 0.42
C TYR A 182 10.17 9.12 1.62
N TYR A 183 9.56 8.53 2.66
CA TYR A 183 9.10 9.25 3.84
C TYR A 183 10.23 9.74 4.78
N GLN A 184 11.47 9.32 4.55
CA GLN A 184 12.65 9.87 5.23
C GLN A 184 13.25 11.05 4.47
N TYR A 185 13.14 11.03 3.13
CA TYR A 185 13.84 11.97 2.25
C TYR A 185 12.94 13.06 1.64
N TYR A 186 11.62 12.89 1.63
CA TYR A 186 10.68 13.77 0.93
C TYR A 186 10.67 15.23 1.44
N GLU A 187 11.24 15.50 2.61
CA GLU A 187 11.42 16.87 3.14
C GLU A 187 12.69 17.58 2.61
N GLN A 188 13.51 16.88 1.84
CA GLN A 188 14.71 17.44 1.24
C GLN A 188 14.38 17.99 -0.16
N GLU A 189 14.66 19.27 -0.38
CA GLU A 189 14.41 19.96 -1.65
C GLU A 189 15.08 19.25 -2.83
N LYS A 190 16.32 18.77 -2.68
CA LYS A 190 17.03 18.03 -3.73
C LYS A 190 16.30 16.77 -4.19
N ILE A 191 15.63 16.07 -3.26
CA ILE A 191 14.85 14.85 -3.56
C ILE A 191 13.57 15.21 -4.28
N CYS A 192 12.86 16.24 -3.84
CA CYS A 192 11.68 16.74 -4.54
C CYS A 192 12.04 17.19 -5.97
N ASN A 193 13.14 17.91 -6.15
CA ASN A 193 13.60 18.31 -7.48
C ASN A 193 13.96 17.11 -8.36
N MET A 194 14.64 16.08 -7.83
CA MET A 194 14.92 14.85 -8.55
C MET A 194 13.64 14.16 -9.01
N ILE A 195 12.63 14.06 -8.13
CA ILE A 195 11.32 13.47 -8.50
C ILE A 195 10.62 14.34 -9.54
N LEU A 196 10.56 15.65 -9.39
CA LEU A 196 9.95 16.55 -10.39
C LEU A 196 10.62 16.42 -11.77
N HIS A 197 11.95 16.34 -11.80
CA HIS A 197 12.70 16.16 -13.06
C HIS A 197 12.38 14.81 -13.74
N GLU A 198 12.16 13.75 -12.97
CA GLU A 198 11.73 12.43 -13.50
C GLU A 198 10.40 12.53 -14.27
N PHE A 199 9.53 13.48 -13.88
CA PHE A 199 8.26 13.76 -14.54
C PHE A 199 8.33 14.94 -15.55
N ASN A 200 9.54 15.34 -15.95
CA ASN A 200 9.82 16.46 -16.88
C ASN A 200 9.32 17.84 -16.36
N LEU A 201 9.33 18.05 -15.06
CA LEU A 201 8.98 19.29 -14.41
C LEU A 201 10.25 19.98 -13.89
N TYR A 202 10.76 20.96 -14.66
CA TYR A 202 12.03 21.65 -14.39
C TYR A 202 11.86 23.07 -13.86
N SER A 203 10.64 23.56 -13.78
CA SER A 203 10.35 24.91 -13.33
C SER A 203 10.52 25.07 -11.82
N ASP A 204 11.07 26.20 -11.39
CA ASP A 204 11.11 26.56 -9.98
C ASP A 204 9.73 26.76 -9.35
N ARG A 205 8.70 26.90 -10.17
CA ARG A 205 7.28 26.97 -9.75
C ARG A 205 6.58 25.61 -9.73
N SER A 206 7.31 24.52 -9.99
CA SER A 206 6.74 23.18 -9.91
C SER A 206 6.79 22.66 -8.49
N HIS A 207 5.72 22.01 -8.04
CA HIS A 207 5.58 21.46 -6.72
C HIS A 207 5.08 20.01 -6.78
N ILE A 208 5.42 19.23 -5.75
CA ILE A 208 4.79 17.94 -5.48
C ILE A 208 3.61 18.20 -4.55
N ILE A 209 2.46 17.60 -4.85
CA ILE A 209 1.27 17.61 -4.00
C ILE A 209 0.91 16.16 -3.71
N ASN A 210 0.99 15.74 -2.44
CA ASN A 210 0.65 14.38 -2.06
C ASN A 210 -0.21 14.30 -0.79
N GLY A 211 -0.58 13.07 -0.42
CA GLY A 211 -1.42 12.75 0.73
C GLY A 211 -0.93 11.51 1.47
N HIS A 212 -1.84 10.59 1.78
CA HIS A 212 -1.65 9.30 2.43
C HIS A 212 -1.13 9.36 3.88
N THR A 213 -0.12 10.19 4.17
CA THR A 213 0.40 10.38 5.52
C THR A 213 -0.12 11.70 6.07
N PRO A 214 -1.10 11.68 6.99
CA PRO A 214 -1.71 12.89 7.50
C PRO A 214 -0.71 13.81 8.21
N VAL A 215 -0.85 15.11 7.99
CA VAL A 215 -0.09 16.15 8.70
C VAL A 215 -0.56 16.20 10.16
N ARG A 216 0.34 15.95 11.08
CA ARG A 216 0.06 15.97 12.53
C ARG A 216 0.34 17.35 13.12
N THR A 217 -0.60 18.28 12.92
CA THR A 217 -0.49 19.65 13.45
C THR A 217 -0.35 19.68 14.98
N SER A 218 -0.94 18.71 15.69
CA SER A 218 -0.78 18.52 17.13
C SER A 218 0.70 18.28 17.56
N ARG A 219 1.55 17.84 16.60
CA ARG A 219 3.00 17.64 16.80
C ARG A 219 3.85 18.72 16.14
N GLY A 220 3.25 19.80 15.66
CA GLY A 220 3.92 20.89 14.98
C GLY A 220 4.33 20.61 13.53
N GLU A 221 3.80 19.54 12.91
CA GLU A 221 4.05 19.27 11.49
C GLU A 221 3.36 20.33 10.62
N HIS A 222 4.01 20.70 9.52
CA HIS A 222 3.52 21.69 8.58
C HIS A 222 3.18 21.05 7.20
N PRO A 223 2.10 21.46 6.52
CA PRO A 223 1.74 20.91 5.21
C PRO A 223 2.74 21.28 4.10
N VAL A 224 3.38 22.45 4.20
CA VAL A 224 4.40 22.89 3.24
C VAL A 224 5.78 22.48 3.74
N ARG A 225 6.51 21.72 2.92
CA ARG A 225 7.79 21.09 3.25
C ARG A 225 8.79 21.32 2.12
N ALA A 226 10.06 20.92 2.32
CA ALA A 226 11.12 20.98 1.32
C ALA A 226 11.24 22.37 0.66
N ASN A 227 11.29 23.45 1.46
CA ASN A 227 11.32 24.84 0.98
C ASN A 227 10.20 25.18 -0.01
N GLY A 228 9.00 24.63 0.21
CA GLY A 228 7.85 24.83 -0.67
C GLY A 228 7.73 23.84 -1.83
N ARG A 229 8.73 22.99 -2.08
CA ARG A 229 8.67 21.99 -3.16
C ARG A 229 7.65 20.90 -2.94
N LEU A 230 7.26 20.63 -1.68
CA LEU A 230 6.29 19.59 -1.32
C LEU A 230 5.15 20.20 -0.51
N MET A 231 3.92 19.87 -0.88
CA MET A 231 2.69 20.18 -0.17
C MET A 231 1.94 18.88 0.17
N VAL A 232 1.82 18.58 1.47
CA VAL A 232 1.06 17.43 1.96
C VAL A 232 -0.33 17.93 2.35
N ILE A 233 -1.37 17.48 1.63
CA ILE A 233 -2.74 18.01 1.82
C ILE A 233 -3.62 17.09 2.67
N ASP A 234 -3.14 15.93 3.09
CA ASP A 234 -3.87 15.01 3.96
C ASP A 234 -3.70 15.40 5.44
N GLY A 235 -4.82 15.53 6.14
CA GLY A 235 -4.86 15.76 7.59
C GLY A 235 -5.70 14.72 8.33
N GLY A 236 -6.16 13.68 7.62
CA GLY A 236 -7.03 12.64 8.16
C GLY A 236 -8.47 13.11 8.35
N PHE A 237 -9.26 13.11 7.28
CA PHE A 237 -10.67 13.57 7.28
C PHE A 237 -11.59 12.75 8.19
N CYS A 238 -11.23 11.49 8.49
CA CYS A 238 -12.03 10.65 9.36
C CYS A 238 -11.96 11.14 10.80
N LYS A 239 -13.11 11.26 11.45
CA LYS A 239 -13.23 11.74 12.83
C LYS A 239 -12.34 10.98 13.83
N SER A 240 -12.09 9.70 13.59
CA SER A 240 -11.20 8.86 14.41
C SER A 240 -9.74 9.34 14.41
N TYR A 241 -9.28 10.04 13.35
CA TYR A 241 -7.93 10.57 13.26
C TYR A 241 -7.76 11.93 13.94
N HIS A 242 -8.83 12.69 14.22
CA HIS A 242 -8.74 14.05 14.76
C HIS A 242 -7.96 14.15 16.06
N LYS A 243 -8.00 13.10 16.91
CA LYS A 243 -7.25 13.05 18.18
C LYS A 243 -5.73 13.01 17.95
N THR A 244 -5.28 12.47 16.83
CA THR A 244 -3.85 12.30 16.51
C THR A 244 -3.35 13.35 15.53
N THR A 245 -4.16 13.78 14.59
CA THR A 245 -3.77 14.74 13.54
C THR A 245 -4.12 16.19 13.87
N GLY A 246 -5.15 16.42 14.67
CA GLY A 246 -5.59 17.75 15.11
C GLY A 246 -6.57 18.43 14.16
N ILE A 247 -6.54 18.15 12.84
CA ILE A 247 -7.43 18.73 11.82
C ILE A 247 -7.86 17.69 10.81
N ALA A 248 -8.88 18.06 10.01
CA ALA A 248 -9.48 17.15 9.02
C ALA A 248 -8.75 17.12 7.66
N GLY A 249 -7.86 18.07 7.36
CA GLY A 249 -7.12 18.14 6.09
C GLY A 249 -6.95 19.56 5.58
N TYR A 250 -6.37 19.67 4.37
CA TYR A 250 -6.07 20.95 3.73
C TYR A 250 -6.69 21.02 2.34
N THR A 251 -7.05 22.24 1.93
CA THR A 251 -7.45 22.55 0.55
C THR A 251 -6.40 23.46 -0.04
N LEU A 252 -5.77 23.02 -1.13
CA LEU A 252 -4.86 23.85 -1.90
C LEU A 252 -5.65 24.61 -2.97
N ILE A 253 -5.55 25.92 -2.96
CA ILE A 253 -6.16 26.81 -3.97
C ILE A 253 -5.04 27.33 -4.86
N PHE A 254 -5.15 27.07 -6.16
CA PHE A 254 -4.25 27.64 -7.17
C PHE A 254 -4.87 28.93 -7.71
N ASN A 255 -4.14 30.02 -7.55
CA ASN A 255 -4.48 31.33 -8.17
C ASN A 255 -3.49 31.60 -9.31
N SER A 256 -4.00 31.94 -10.48
CA SER A 256 -3.22 32.38 -11.67
C SER A 256 -2.72 33.79 -11.52
#